data_8a5a714b7296f45ca774fda3704c7a68
#
_entry.id   8a5a714b7296f45ca774fda3704c7a68
#
_cell.length_a   1.000
_cell.length_b   1.000
_cell.length_c   1.000
_cell.angle_alpha   90.00
_cell.angle_beta   90.00
_cell.angle_gamma   90.00
#
_symmetry.space_group_name_H-M   'P 1'
#
loop_
_entity.id
_entity.type
_entity.pdbx_description
1 polymer ?
#
loop_
_entity_poly.entity_id
_entity_poly.type
_entity_poly.pdbx_seq_one_letter_code
_entity_poly.pdbx_strand_id
1 'polypeptide(L)'
;ILAKGKISLDLTDLRSFDDYTYAHSVNVAVIACVIGFGLKLKEEDLQDLVTAALLHDLGKLAIPQEILNKPGRLTQEEYQIMKSHALLSYEMIKERWDLSAQIKIAVLYHHENVDGSGYPEGLEGIEQTMFTRILHVADVYDALVSRRPYKEPYSPYEASEYLMGGCGIMFDRHVVATLLKYVPLYPKGKQVCLSDGRVGIIMENSDYHNLRPVVKLFDGTILDLADRENLNITVKKAVGEELGESSESRKKMLQPFKRYRLLVVDDMKTNLEALRGILENLYDVVLVKSGRQALLYLDKNERPDLVLMDIDMPEMDGIEAARKIKEKTRDMVPILFITAMGDKNTVMMCRRINAAGYILRPYNPVFVKSEIKRILTGRGDGE
;
A
#
# COMPACT_ATOMS: atom_id res chain seq x y z
N ILE A 1 -19.54 -17.98 -18.96
CA ILE A 1 -20.02 -16.72 -18.37
C ILE A 1 -20.58 -15.79 -19.45
N LEU A 2 -20.17 -15.92 -20.69
CA LEU A 2 -20.61 -15.07 -21.83
C LEU A 2 -21.90 -15.49 -22.54
N ALA A 3 -22.64 -16.48 -22.03
CA ALA A 3 -23.72 -17.15 -22.77
C ALA A 3 -25.11 -16.49 -22.66
N LYS A 4 -25.32 -15.41 -21.94
CA LYS A 4 -26.64 -14.78 -21.73
C LYS A 4 -26.78 -13.30 -22.10
N GLY A 5 -26.15 -12.86 -23.13
CA GLY A 5 -26.41 -11.53 -23.64
C GLY A 5 -25.19 -10.92 -24.31
N LYS A 6 -25.30 -10.52 -25.52
CA LYS A 6 -24.28 -9.92 -26.37
C LYS A 6 -23.35 -8.94 -25.64
N ILE A 7 -22.36 -9.41 -24.94
CA ILE A 7 -21.13 -8.64 -24.66
C ILE A 7 -20.21 -8.95 -25.83
N SER A 8 -20.36 -8.22 -26.90
CA SER A 8 -19.35 -8.12 -27.93
C SER A 8 -18.43 -6.95 -27.61
N LEU A 9 -17.89 -6.91 -26.38
CA LEU A 9 -16.58 -6.36 -26.15
C LEU A 9 -15.65 -7.49 -26.58
N ASP A 10 -15.05 -7.33 -27.74
CA ASP A 10 -14.20 -8.34 -28.29
C ASP A 10 -12.87 -8.28 -27.52
N LEU A 11 -12.71 -9.17 -26.52
CA LEU A 11 -11.41 -9.34 -25.83
C LEU A 11 -10.31 -9.67 -26.84
N THR A 12 -10.68 -10.05 -28.08
CA THR A 12 -9.77 -10.18 -29.22
C THR A 12 -9.12 -8.84 -29.60
N ASP A 13 -9.81 -7.70 -29.39
CA ASP A 13 -9.22 -6.39 -29.65
C ASP A 13 -8.11 -6.07 -28.66
N LEU A 14 -8.28 -6.41 -27.38
CA LEU A 14 -7.24 -6.32 -26.35
C LEU A 14 -6.05 -7.23 -26.71
N ARG A 15 -6.29 -8.46 -27.14
CA ARG A 15 -5.24 -9.40 -27.53
C ARG A 15 -4.48 -8.96 -28.78
N SER A 16 -5.18 -8.39 -29.77
CA SER A 16 -4.54 -7.88 -30.98
C SER A 16 -3.72 -6.60 -30.73
N PHE A 17 -4.05 -5.86 -29.68
CA PHE A 17 -3.37 -4.62 -29.30
C PHE A 17 -2.12 -4.88 -28.44
N ASP A 18 -2.22 -5.77 -27.45
CA ASP A 18 -1.11 -6.17 -26.58
C ASP A 18 -1.42 -7.52 -25.89
N ASP A 19 -0.67 -8.56 -26.29
CA ASP A 19 -0.78 -9.92 -25.69
C ASP A 19 -0.53 -9.88 -24.16
N TYR A 20 0.30 -8.94 -23.70
CA TYR A 20 0.59 -8.79 -22.28
C TYR A 20 -0.64 -8.28 -21.49
N THR A 21 -1.26 -7.19 -21.95
CA THR A 21 -2.44 -6.61 -21.29
C THR A 21 -3.59 -7.61 -21.23
N TYR A 22 -3.80 -8.39 -22.28
CA TYR A 22 -4.80 -9.45 -22.28
C TYR A 22 -4.51 -10.54 -21.24
N ALA A 23 -3.29 -11.09 -21.25
CA ALA A 23 -2.88 -12.12 -20.30
C ALA A 23 -2.96 -11.62 -18.84
N HIS A 24 -2.54 -10.39 -18.62
CA HIS A 24 -2.64 -9.70 -17.34
C HIS A 24 -4.10 -9.61 -16.83
N SER A 25 -5.03 -9.13 -17.65
CA SER A 25 -6.45 -9.03 -17.25
C SER A 25 -7.04 -10.39 -16.91
N VAL A 26 -6.68 -11.46 -17.62
CA VAL A 26 -7.11 -12.82 -17.31
C VAL A 26 -6.52 -13.31 -15.98
N ASN A 27 -5.24 -13.07 -15.75
CA ASN A 27 -4.59 -13.45 -14.48
C ASN A 27 -5.19 -12.70 -13.31
N VAL A 28 -5.38 -11.39 -13.43
CA VAL A 28 -6.02 -10.55 -12.40
C VAL A 28 -7.43 -11.06 -12.10
N ALA A 29 -8.20 -11.46 -13.12
CA ALA A 29 -9.53 -12.02 -12.94
C ALA A 29 -9.50 -13.36 -12.17
N VAL A 30 -8.53 -14.24 -12.44
CA VAL A 30 -8.35 -15.49 -11.69
C VAL A 30 -7.96 -15.19 -10.24
N ILE A 31 -7.01 -14.30 -10.00
CA ILE A 31 -6.55 -13.92 -8.65
C ILE A 31 -7.69 -13.27 -7.87
N ALA A 32 -8.42 -12.33 -8.47
CA ALA A 32 -9.58 -11.69 -7.86
C ALA A 32 -10.67 -12.70 -7.50
N CYS A 33 -10.95 -13.67 -8.38
CA CYS A 33 -11.89 -14.76 -8.12
C CYS A 33 -11.47 -15.60 -6.92
N VAL A 34 -10.18 -15.95 -6.80
CA VAL A 34 -9.64 -16.72 -5.67
C VAL A 34 -9.79 -15.92 -4.36
N ILE A 35 -9.48 -14.62 -4.38
CA ILE A 35 -9.65 -13.76 -3.20
C ILE A 35 -11.14 -13.65 -2.84
N GLY A 36 -12.00 -13.37 -3.81
CA GLY A 36 -13.45 -13.25 -3.60
C GLY A 36 -14.07 -14.54 -3.04
N PHE A 37 -13.65 -15.70 -3.55
CA PHE A 37 -14.04 -17.00 -3.00
C PHE A 37 -13.59 -17.16 -1.54
N GLY A 38 -12.35 -16.80 -1.25
CA GLY A 38 -11.79 -16.83 0.10
C GLY A 38 -12.50 -15.89 1.08
N LEU A 39 -13.01 -14.77 0.60
CA LEU A 39 -13.86 -13.82 1.35
C LEU A 39 -15.33 -14.24 1.41
N LYS A 40 -15.69 -15.38 0.81
CA LYS A 40 -17.05 -15.93 0.77
C LYS A 40 -18.06 -15.01 0.08
N LEU A 41 -17.64 -14.33 -0.99
CA LEU A 41 -18.56 -13.61 -1.84
C LEU A 41 -19.58 -14.56 -2.47
N LYS A 42 -20.79 -14.06 -2.73
CA LYS A 42 -21.81 -14.82 -3.43
C LYS A 42 -21.41 -15.05 -4.89
N GLU A 43 -22.01 -16.05 -5.54
CA GLU A 43 -21.71 -16.37 -6.93
C GLU A 43 -21.94 -15.18 -7.87
N GLU A 44 -23.00 -14.41 -7.67
CA GLU A 44 -23.31 -13.20 -8.44
C GLU A 44 -22.22 -12.14 -8.28
N ASP A 45 -21.78 -11.89 -7.05
CA ASP A 45 -20.69 -10.96 -6.75
C ASP A 45 -19.36 -11.42 -7.33
N LEU A 46 -19.09 -12.74 -7.34
CA LEU A 46 -17.88 -13.29 -7.98
C LEU A 46 -17.90 -13.10 -9.49
N GLN A 47 -19.07 -13.26 -10.15
CA GLN A 47 -19.20 -13.01 -11.58
C GLN A 47 -18.96 -11.54 -11.91
N ASP A 48 -19.51 -10.64 -11.12
CA ASP A 48 -19.30 -9.19 -11.26
C ASP A 48 -17.83 -8.81 -11.02
N LEU A 49 -17.20 -9.35 -9.97
CA LEU A 49 -15.79 -9.11 -9.66
C LEU A 49 -14.85 -9.57 -10.78
N VAL A 50 -15.09 -10.76 -11.32
CA VAL A 50 -14.32 -11.30 -12.47
C VAL A 50 -14.54 -10.43 -13.70
N THR A 51 -15.75 -9.96 -13.92
CA THR A 51 -16.06 -9.04 -15.04
C THR A 51 -15.33 -7.71 -14.86
N ALA A 52 -15.32 -7.12 -13.65
CA ALA A 52 -14.57 -5.90 -13.35
C ALA A 52 -13.07 -6.11 -13.62
N ALA A 53 -12.51 -7.24 -13.19
CA ALA A 53 -11.10 -7.58 -13.40
C ALA A 53 -10.72 -7.73 -14.88
N LEU A 54 -11.62 -8.28 -15.71
CA LEU A 54 -11.39 -8.37 -17.15
C LEU A 54 -11.43 -7.01 -17.86
N LEU A 55 -12.15 -6.03 -17.29
CA LEU A 55 -12.41 -4.73 -17.93
C LEU A 55 -11.57 -3.58 -17.33
N HIS A 56 -10.85 -3.80 -16.22
CA HIS A 56 -10.21 -2.72 -15.48
C HIS A 56 -9.22 -1.89 -16.31
N ASP A 57 -8.52 -2.54 -17.19
CA ASP A 57 -7.45 -1.99 -18.02
C ASP A 57 -7.89 -1.64 -19.48
N LEU A 58 -9.16 -1.70 -19.78
CA LEU A 58 -9.69 -1.45 -21.12
C LEU A 58 -9.29 -0.08 -21.68
N GLY A 59 -9.19 0.93 -20.83
CA GLY A 59 -8.76 2.29 -21.16
C GLY A 59 -7.33 2.39 -21.65
N LYS A 60 -6.49 1.37 -21.45
CA LYS A 60 -5.13 1.31 -22.04
C LYS A 60 -5.15 1.33 -23.57
N LEU A 61 -6.26 0.90 -24.20
CA LEU A 61 -6.46 1.01 -25.64
C LEU A 61 -6.43 2.47 -26.14
N ALA A 62 -6.76 3.43 -25.28
CA ALA A 62 -6.74 4.86 -25.62
C ALA A 62 -5.43 5.56 -25.22
N ILE A 63 -4.52 4.87 -24.55
CA ILE A 63 -3.20 5.43 -24.20
C ILE A 63 -2.27 5.34 -25.42
N PRO A 64 -1.50 6.41 -25.74
CA PRO A 64 -0.53 6.38 -26.82
C PRO A 64 0.49 5.23 -26.64
N GLN A 65 0.71 4.46 -27.68
CA GLN A 65 1.61 3.29 -27.63
C GLN A 65 3.04 3.64 -27.22
N GLU A 66 3.50 4.82 -27.57
CA GLU A 66 4.82 5.35 -27.19
C GLU A 66 4.97 5.49 -25.68
N ILE A 67 3.88 5.79 -24.98
CA ILE A 67 3.83 5.87 -23.51
C ILE A 67 3.61 4.49 -22.91
N LEU A 68 2.65 3.73 -23.44
CA LEU A 68 2.30 2.39 -22.95
C LEU A 68 3.50 1.43 -23.01
N ASN A 69 4.25 1.45 -24.12
CA ASN A 69 5.36 0.54 -24.39
C ASN A 69 6.74 1.17 -24.16
N LYS A 70 6.81 2.32 -23.49
CA LYS A 70 8.06 3.03 -23.26
C LYS A 70 9.06 2.18 -22.48
N PRO A 71 10.26 1.90 -23.05
CA PRO A 71 11.30 1.22 -22.30
C PRO A 71 11.90 2.19 -21.26
N GLY A 72 11.60 1.96 -19.99
CA GLY A 72 12.15 2.76 -18.89
C GLY A 72 11.08 3.52 -18.09
N ARG A 73 11.51 4.58 -17.38
CA ARG A 73 10.61 5.38 -16.54
C ARG A 73 9.82 6.39 -17.37
N LEU A 74 8.55 6.53 -17.05
CA LEU A 74 7.71 7.61 -17.55
C LEU A 74 8.13 8.94 -16.92
N THR A 75 8.03 10.03 -17.72
CA THR A 75 8.08 11.40 -17.14
C THR A 75 6.85 11.65 -16.29
N GLN A 76 6.82 12.78 -15.60
CA GLN A 76 5.66 13.15 -14.77
C GLN A 76 4.39 13.30 -15.63
N GLU A 77 4.53 13.93 -16.80
CA GLU A 77 3.44 14.16 -17.75
C GLU A 77 2.95 12.84 -18.35
N GLU A 78 3.86 11.99 -18.80
CA GLU A 78 3.53 10.66 -19.34
C GLU A 78 2.85 9.79 -18.27
N TYR A 79 3.29 9.89 -17.01
CA TYR A 79 2.67 9.19 -15.90
C TYR A 79 1.24 9.66 -15.63
N GLN A 80 0.95 10.96 -15.77
CA GLN A 80 -0.43 11.47 -15.67
C GLN A 80 -1.31 10.92 -16.81
N ILE A 81 -0.78 10.86 -18.03
CA ILE A 81 -1.48 10.24 -19.15
C ILE A 81 -1.73 8.75 -18.87
N MET A 82 -0.73 8.03 -18.37
CA MET A 82 -0.89 6.61 -18.00
C MET A 82 -1.98 6.42 -16.95
N LYS A 83 -2.05 7.27 -15.92
CA LYS A 83 -3.10 7.19 -14.87
C LYS A 83 -4.52 7.35 -15.41
N SER A 84 -4.69 8.06 -16.52
CA SER A 84 -6.02 8.28 -17.11
C SER A 84 -6.70 7.00 -17.60
N HIS A 85 -5.95 5.87 -17.77
CA HIS A 85 -6.56 4.62 -18.23
C HIS A 85 -7.70 4.13 -17.33
N ALA A 86 -7.64 4.37 -16.01
CA ALA A 86 -8.70 3.96 -15.10
C ALA A 86 -10.02 4.70 -15.41
N LEU A 87 -9.94 6.03 -15.56
CA LEU A 87 -11.08 6.85 -15.99
C LEU A 87 -11.55 6.47 -17.39
N LEU A 88 -10.63 6.28 -18.34
CA LEU A 88 -10.95 5.88 -19.72
C LEU A 88 -11.64 4.50 -19.76
N SER A 89 -11.20 3.53 -18.94
CA SER A 89 -11.88 2.24 -18.80
C SER A 89 -13.33 2.42 -18.33
N TYR A 90 -13.53 3.25 -17.31
CA TYR A 90 -14.87 3.57 -16.82
C TYR A 90 -15.73 4.27 -17.90
N GLU A 91 -15.19 5.28 -18.61
CA GLU A 91 -15.90 5.98 -19.68
C GLU A 91 -16.36 5.04 -20.79
N MET A 92 -15.57 4.01 -21.13
CA MET A 92 -15.95 3.01 -22.13
C MET A 92 -17.10 2.09 -21.71
N ILE A 93 -17.33 1.96 -20.39
CA ILE A 93 -18.35 1.03 -19.87
C ILE A 93 -19.50 1.71 -19.13
N LYS A 94 -19.42 3.00 -18.81
CA LYS A 94 -20.39 3.70 -17.94
C LYS A 94 -21.83 3.63 -18.44
N GLU A 95 -22.04 3.69 -19.76
CA GLU A 95 -23.36 3.64 -20.38
C GLU A 95 -23.90 2.19 -20.58
N ARG A 96 -23.10 1.19 -20.23
CA ARG A 96 -23.52 -0.21 -20.35
C ARG A 96 -24.50 -0.55 -19.22
N TRP A 97 -25.78 -0.72 -19.58
CA TRP A 97 -26.87 -1.06 -18.66
C TRP A 97 -26.79 -2.50 -18.13
N ASP A 98 -26.12 -3.39 -18.85
CA ASP A 98 -25.89 -4.79 -18.52
C ASP A 98 -24.75 -5.01 -17.51
N LEU A 99 -24.01 -3.96 -17.15
CA LEU A 99 -22.97 -3.99 -16.12
C LEU A 99 -23.45 -3.32 -14.84
N SER A 100 -23.23 -4.01 -13.71
CA SER A 100 -23.62 -3.48 -12.40
C SER A 100 -22.83 -2.22 -12.03
N ALA A 101 -23.37 -1.42 -11.11
CA ALA A 101 -22.66 -0.27 -10.58
C ALA A 101 -21.33 -0.67 -9.88
N GLN A 102 -21.30 -1.84 -9.22
CA GLN A 102 -20.10 -2.34 -8.55
C GLN A 102 -18.96 -2.61 -9.52
N ILE A 103 -19.25 -3.15 -10.70
CA ILE A 103 -18.26 -3.36 -11.77
C ILE A 103 -17.66 -2.02 -12.18
N LYS A 104 -18.52 -1.04 -12.50
CA LYS A 104 -18.09 0.28 -12.98
C LYS A 104 -17.24 1.03 -11.95
N ILE A 105 -17.65 0.99 -10.69
CA ILE A 105 -16.94 1.59 -9.56
C ILE A 105 -15.57 0.90 -9.36
N ALA A 106 -15.52 -0.43 -9.39
CA ALA A 106 -14.26 -1.15 -9.22
C ALA A 106 -13.28 -0.84 -10.35
N VAL A 107 -13.75 -0.75 -11.60
CA VAL A 107 -12.94 -0.38 -12.76
C VAL A 107 -12.40 1.05 -12.64
N LEU A 108 -13.20 2.01 -12.16
CA LEU A 108 -12.76 3.40 -11.99
C LEU A 108 -11.68 3.55 -10.91
N TYR A 109 -11.84 2.83 -9.80
CA TYR A 109 -11.07 3.08 -8.57
C TYR A 109 -10.02 2.00 -8.25
N HIS A 110 -9.69 1.09 -9.18
CA HIS A 110 -8.78 -0.02 -8.91
C HIS A 110 -7.33 0.39 -8.57
N HIS A 111 -6.99 1.66 -8.71
CA HIS A 111 -5.71 2.23 -8.29
C HIS A 111 -5.79 3.11 -7.04
N GLU A 112 -6.92 3.08 -6.32
CA GLU A 112 -7.02 3.75 -5.05
C GLU A 112 -6.30 2.98 -3.94
N ASN A 113 -5.54 3.70 -3.13
CA ASN A 113 -4.87 3.15 -1.95
C ASN A 113 -5.76 3.31 -0.71
N VAL A 114 -5.68 2.39 0.25
CA VAL A 114 -6.53 2.47 1.45
C VAL A 114 -6.25 3.69 2.34
N ASP A 115 -5.09 4.34 2.20
CA ASP A 115 -4.76 5.60 2.88
C ASP A 115 -5.18 6.84 2.08
N GLY A 116 -5.82 6.66 0.92
CA GLY A 116 -6.25 7.73 0.01
C GLY A 116 -5.10 8.40 -0.76
N SER A 117 -3.92 7.82 -0.81
CA SER A 117 -2.81 8.30 -1.65
C SER A 117 -2.88 7.83 -3.11
N GLY A 118 -3.92 7.05 -3.46
CA GLY A 118 -4.17 6.50 -4.78
C GLY A 118 -4.73 7.51 -5.79
N TYR A 119 -5.31 7.00 -6.86
CA TYR A 119 -5.98 7.79 -7.89
C TYR A 119 -7.18 7.03 -8.48
N PRO A 120 -8.19 7.70 -9.12
CA PRO A 120 -8.17 9.10 -9.54
C PRO A 120 -8.58 10.11 -8.45
N GLU A 121 -9.34 9.73 -7.42
CA GLU A 121 -9.94 10.67 -6.45
C GLU A 121 -9.28 10.67 -5.09
N GLY A 122 -8.45 9.69 -4.78
CA GLY A 122 -7.79 9.54 -3.48
C GLY A 122 -8.74 9.07 -2.37
N LEU A 123 -9.61 8.11 -2.69
CA LEU A 123 -10.58 7.54 -1.76
C LEU A 123 -9.89 6.76 -0.65
N GLU A 124 -10.27 7.00 0.61
CA GLU A 124 -9.82 6.17 1.73
C GLU A 124 -10.51 4.79 1.73
N GLY A 125 -9.90 3.79 2.37
CA GLY A 125 -10.39 2.42 2.36
C GLY A 125 -11.83 2.23 2.83
N ILE A 126 -12.36 3.13 3.69
CA ILE A 126 -13.76 3.10 4.13
C ILE A 126 -14.73 3.52 3.01
N GLU A 127 -14.28 4.33 2.06
CA GLU A 127 -15.07 4.83 0.94
C GLU A 127 -15.01 3.87 -0.26
N GLN A 128 -13.99 2.99 -0.29
CA GLN A 128 -13.79 2.02 -1.35
C GLN A 128 -14.70 0.80 -1.19
N THR A 129 -15.23 0.30 -2.31
CA THR A 129 -15.97 -0.97 -2.30
C THR A 129 -15.03 -2.15 -2.05
N MET A 130 -15.58 -3.28 -1.62
CA MET A 130 -14.79 -4.52 -1.50
C MET A 130 -14.19 -4.94 -2.84
N PHE A 131 -14.90 -4.76 -3.94
CA PHE A 131 -14.41 -5.09 -5.29
C PHE A 131 -13.20 -4.25 -5.67
N THR A 132 -13.23 -2.94 -5.39
CA THR A 132 -12.10 -2.02 -5.60
C THR A 132 -10.85 -2.52 -4.87
N ARG A 133 -10.98 -2.84 -3.57
CA ARG A 133 -9.87 -3.32 -2.75
C ARG A 133 -9.32 -4.68 -3.19
N ILE A 134 -10.20 -5.60 -3.62
CA ILE A 134 -9.78 -6.90 -4.16
C ILE A 134 -9.05 -6.71 -5.48
N LEU A 135 -9.60 -5.92 -6.37
CA LEU A 135 -9.04 -5.69 -7.70
C LEU A 135 -7.66 -5.03 -7.61
N HIS A 136 -7.50 -4.03 -6.72
CA HIS A 136 -6.20 -3.40 -6.47
C HIS A 136 -5.12 -4.40 -6.03
N VAL A 137 -5.42 -5.29 -5.08
CA VAL A 137 -4.47 -6.31 -4.61
C VAL A 137 -4.16 -7.33 -5.70
N ALA A 138 -5.17 -7.76 -6.47
CA ALA A 138 -5.01 -8.75 -7.54
C ALA A 138 -4.16 -8.19 -8.69
N ASP A 139 -4.41 -6.94 -9.11
CA ASP A 139 -3.67 -6.24 -10.15
C ASP A 139 -2.20 -6.09 -9.76
N VAL A 140 -1.92 -5.55 -8.57
CA VAL A 140 -0.54 -5.35 -8.12
C VAL A 140 0.19 -6.68 -7.96
N TYR A 141 -0.47 -7.73 -7.45
CA TYR A 141 0.16 -9.05 -7.33
C TYR A 141 0.57 -9.61 -8.69
N ASP A 142 -0.34 -9.64 -9.69
CA ASP A 142 0.02 -10.10 -11.04
C ASP A 142 1.10 -9.22 -11.66
N ALA A 143 1.01 -7.91 -11.51
CA ALA A 143 2.03 -6.97 -12.01
C ALA A 143 3.43 -7.22 -11.44
N LEU A 144 3.53 -7.80 -10.24
CA LEU A 144 4.81 -8.17 -9.61
C LEU A 144 5.33 -9.52 -10.13
N VAL A 145 4.48 -10.55 -10.19
CA VAL A 145 4.91 -11.92 -10.49
C VAL A 145 4.92 -12.27 -11.97
N SER A 146 4.26 -11.47 -12.82
CA SER A 146 4.22 -11.69 -14.27
C SER A 146 5.47 -11.14 -14.95
N ARG A 147 5.95 -11.90 -15.97
CA ARG A 147 7.10 -11.51 -16.79
C ARG A 147 6.71 -10.32 -17.66
N ARG A 148 7.50 -9.25 -17.58
CA ARG A 148 7.36 -8.06 -18.44
C ARG A 148 8.57 -7.90 -19.36
N PRO A 149 8.42 -7.28 -20.54
CA PRO A 149 9.52 -7.12 -21.49
C PRO A 149 10.78 -6.48 -20.91
N TYR A 150 10.61 -5.64 -19.89
CA TYR A 150 11.69 -4.80 -19.33
C TYR A 150 11.98 -5.06 -17.85
N LYS A 151 11.38 -6.12 -17.26
CA LYS A 151 11.53 -6.39 -15.82
C LYS A 151 11.41 -7.88 -15.55
N GLU A 152 12.41 -8.43 -14.83
CA GLU A 152 12.30 -9.77 -14.28
C GLU A 152 11.17 -9.84 -13.25
N PRO A 153 10.37 -10.91 -13.26
CA PRO A 153 9.29 -11.09 -12.30
C PRO A 153 9.85 -11.24 -10.87
N TYR A 154 9.09 -10.75 -9.92
CA TYR A 154 9.33 -11.09 -8.51
C TYR A 154 8.96 -12.55 -8.26
N SER A 155 9.66 -13.20 -7.33
CA SER A 155 9.16 -14.46 -6.80
C SER A 155 7.84 -14.24 -6.06
N PRO A 156 6.98 -15.25 -5.94
CA PRO A 156 5.76 -15.14 -5.14
C PRO A 156 6.01 -14.70 -3.69
N TYR A 157 7.16 -15.09 -3.12
CA TYR A 157 7.59 -14.65 -1.80
C TYR A 157 7.84 -13.14 -1.75
N GLU A 158 8.68 -12.60 -2.66
CA GLU A 158 8.97 -11.16 -2.73
C GLU A 158 7.69 -10.33 -2.97
N ALA A 159 6.79 -10.80 -3.84
CA ALA A 159 5.50 -10.17 -4.07
C ALA A 159 4.64 -10.14 -2.79
N SER A 160 4.67 -11.20 -2.01
CA SER A 160 3.97 -11.29 -0.73
C SER A 160 4.53 -10.35 0.32
N GLU A 161 5.85 -10.26 0.43
CA GLU A 161 6.53 -9.28 1.30
C GLU A 161 6.12 -7.84 0.93
N TYR A 162 6.08 -7.55 -0.38
CA TYR A 162 5.63 -6.25 -0.88
C TYR A 162 4.19 -5.93 -0.46
N LEU A 163 3.26 -6.88 -0.67
CA LEU A 163 1.85 -6.70 -0.30
C LEU A 163 1.69 -6.56 1.23
N MET A 164 2.38 -7.39 2.02
CA MET A 164 2.34 -7.30 3.48
C MET A 164 2.88 -5.97 3.99
N GLY A 165 3.98 -5.49 3.42
CA GLY A 165 4.56 -4.19 3.75
C GLY A 165 3.63 -3.02 3.44
N GLY A 166 2.82 -3.13 2.39
CA GLY A 166 1.84 -2.12 1.98
C GLY A 166 0.49 -2.18 2.71
N CYS A 167 0.27 -3.17 3.60
CA CYS A 167 -0.99 -3.30 4.33
C CYS A 167 -1.32 -2.08 5.20
N GLY A 168 -2.50 -1.51 5.00
CA GLY A 168 -2.98 -0.32 5.71
C GLY A 168 -2.42 1.00 5.17
N ILE A 169 -1.64 0.96 4.10
CA ILE A 169 -1.17 2.10 3.31
C ILE A 169 -1.78 1.99 1.91
N MET A 170 -1.35 1.01 1.14
CA MET A 170 -1.88 0.75 -0.20
C MET A 170 -3.01 -0.28 -0.18
N PHE A 171 -2.88 -1.33 0.62
CA PHE A 171 -3.71 -2.52 0.53
C PHE A 171 -4.56 -2.76 1.77
N ASP A 172 -5.76 -3.30 1.53
CA ASP A 172 -6.61 -3.83 2.59
C ASP A 172 -5.99 -5.09 3.20
N ARG A 173 -5.79 -5.07 4.51
CA ARG A 173 -5.15 -6.17 5.27
C ARG A 173 -5.90 -7.49 5.15
N HIS A 174 -7.23 -7.43 5.14
CA HIS A 174 -8.06 -8.64 5.08
C HIS A 174 -8.01 -9.26 3.68
N VAL A 175 -7.98 -8.43 2.65
CA VAL A 175 -7.82 -8.87 1.26
C VAL A 175 -6.46 -9.52 1.04
N VAL A 176 -5.37 -8.87 1.50
CA VAL A 176 -4.01 -9.43 1.41
C VAL A 176 -3.89 -10.74 2.18
N ALA A 177 -4.39 -10.80 3.43
CA ALA A 177 -4.36 -12.02 4.23
C ALA A 177 -5.12 -13.18 3.53
N THR A 178 -6.23 -12.86 2.86
CA THR A 178 -6.99 -13.84 2.09
C THR A 178 -6.22 -14.33 0.86
N LEU A 179 -5.61 -13.43 0.08
CA LEU A 179 -4.75 -13.82 -1.04
C LEU A 179 -3.65 -14.79 -0.58
N LEU A 180 -2.91 -14.41 0.47
CA LEU A 180 -1.79 -15.19 1.00
C LEU A 180 -2.22 -16.56 1.56
N LYS A 181 -3.47 -16.70 1.94
CA LYS A 181 -4.02 -17.99 2.38
C LYS A 181 -4.23 -18.98 1.21
N TYR A 182 -4.61 -18.46 0.04
CA TYR A 182 -5.01 -19.32 -1.10
C TYR A 182 -3.96 -19.41 -2.20
N VAL A 183 -3.03 -18.45 -2.27
CA VAL A 183 -1.95 -18.48 -3.25
C VAL A 183 -0.69 -19.08 -2.62
N PRO A 184 -0.25 -20.27 -3.06
CA PRO A 184 0.93 -20.90 -2.49
C PRO A 184 2.18 -20.14 -2.88
N LEU A 185 2.94 -19.65 -1.88
CA LEU A 185 4.21 -18.94 -2.08
C LEU A 185 5.30 -19.87 -2.58
N TYR A 186 5.23 -21.12 -2.17
CA TYR A 186 6.19 -22.15 -2.52
C TYR A 186 5.45 -23.35 -3.14
N PRO A 187 5.42 -23.45 -4.47
CA PRO A 187 4.76 -24.58 -5.13
C PRO A 187 5.32 -25.93 -4.69
N LYS A 188 4.45 -26.92 -4.57
CA LYS A 188 4.86 -28.30 -4.29
C LYS A 188 5.92 -28.77 -5.28
N GLY A 189 6.95 -29.44 -4.80
CA GLY A 189 8.08 -29.91 -5.60
C GLY A 189 9.21 -28.87 -5.77
N LYS A 190 9.00 -27.61 -5.37
CA LYS A 190 10.04 -26.58 -5.43
C LYS A 190 11.13 -26.86 -4.41
N GLN A 191 12.39 -26.79 -4.83
CA GLN A 191 13.55 -26.89 -3.94
C GLN A 191 13.80 -25.54 -3.25
N VAL A 192 14.02 -25.56 -1.94
CA VAL A 192 14.20 -24.35 -1.12
C VAL A 192 15.39 -24.48 -0.18
N CYS A 193 16.02 -23.34 0.10
CA CYS A 193 17.05 -23.19 1.14
C CYS A 193 16.39 -22.59 2.40
N LEU A 194 16.57 -23.22 3.54
CA LEU A 194 16.07 -22.77 4.85
C LEU A 194 17.02 -21.75 5.50
N SER A 195 16.52 -21.03 6.50
CA SER A 195 17.28 -20.01 7.23
C SER A 195 18.50 -20.56 7.99
N ASP A 196 18.45 -21.84 8.36
CA ASP A 196 19.54 -22.56 9.01
C ASP A 196 20.55 -23.19 8.01
N GLY A 197 20.38 -22.93 6.71
CA GLY A 197 21.26 -23.41 5.64
C GLY A 197 20.91 -24.79 5.07
N ARG A 198 19.96 -25.52 5.66
CA ARG A 198 19.49 -26.80 5.11
C ARG A 198 18.73 -26.58 3.81
N VAL A 199 18.75 -27.57 2.94
CA VAL A 199 18.08 -27.59 1.65
C VAL A 199 17.06 -28.72 1.60
N GLY A 200 15.89 -28.45 1.07
CA GLY A 200 14.83 -29.44 0.96
C GLY A 200 13.86 -29.15 -0.18
N ILE A 201 12.86 -29.99 -0.30
CA ILE A 201 11.80 -29.89 -1.33
C ILE A 201 10.47 -29.65 -0.63
N ILE A 202 9.68 -28.69 -1.12
CA ILE A 202 8.32 -28.45 -0.64
C ILE A 202 7.44 -29.67 -0.92
N MET A 203 6.90 -30.26 0.13
CA MET A 203 5.98 -31.40 0.03
C MET A 203 4.54 -30.94 -0.11
N GLU A 204 4.14 -29.99 0.74
CA GLU A 204 2.80 -29.42 0.75
C GLU A 204 2.85 -28.06 1.48
N ASN A 205 1.84 -27.23 1.25
CA ASN A 205 1.65 -26.01 2.01
C ASN A 205 0.71 -26.34 3.18
N SER A 206 0.97 -25.75 4.34
CA SER A 206 0.08 -25.88 5.49
C SER A 206 -1.29 -25.25 5.16
N ASP A 207 -2.38 -25.94 5.51
CA ASP A 207 -3.75 -25.46 5.29
C ASP A 207 -4.03 -24.09 5.91
N TYR A 208 -3.21 -23.66 6.87
CA TYR A 208 -3.39 -22.42 7.63
C TYR A 208 -2.27 -21.40 7.42
N HIS A 209 -1.10 -21.82 6.88
CA HIS A 209 0.09 -20.96 6.80
C HIS A 209 0.92 -21.20 5.56
N ASN A 210 0.55 -20.63 4.41
CA ASN A 210 1.31 -20.75 3.16
C ASN A 210 2.77 -20.23 3.26
N LEU A 211 3.08 -19.42 4.28
CA LEU A 211 4.44 -18.98 4.61
C LEU A 211 5.28 -20.05 5.31
N ARG A 212 4.67 -21.14 5.78
CA ARG A 212 5.29 -22.19 6.56
C ARG A 212 4.98 -23.58 6.00
N PRO A 213 5.57 -23.91 4.84
CA PRO A 213 5.32 -25.18 4.18
C PRO A 213 5.95 -26.37 4.92
N VAL A 214 5.48 -27.58 4.58
CA VAL A 214 6.15 -28.82 4.94
C VAL A 214 7.29 -29.05 3.95
N VAL A 215 8.49 -29.23 4.47
CA VAL A 215 9.71 -29.40 3.69
C VAL A 215 10.34 -30.75 3.96
N LYS A 216 10.61 -31.53 2.90
CA LYS A 216 11.40 -32.76 2.99
C LYS A 216 12.86 -32.43 2.69
N LEU A 217 13.74 -32.66 3.66
CA LEU A 217 15.16 -32.50 3.50
C LEU A 217 15.76 -33.67 2.70
N PHE A 218 16.97 -33.50 2.15
CA PHE A 218 17.64 -34.54 1.37
C PHE A 218 18.11 -35.75 2.21
N ASP A 219 18.21 -35.62 3.53
CA ASP A 219 18.46 -36.74 4.45
C ASP A 219 17.19 -37.56 4.76
N GLY A 220 16.05 -37.19 4.18
CA GLY A 220 14.77 -37.83 4.38
C GLY A 220 13.91 -37.23 5.51
N THR A 221 14.46 -36.32 6.32
CA THR A 221 13.74 -35.64 7.40
C THR A 221 12.60 -34.79 6.83
N ILE A 222 11.42 -34.89 7.45
CA ILE A 222 10.28 -34.04 7.11
C ILE A 222 10.12 -32.99 8.20
N LEU A 223 10.11 -31.71 7.81
CA LEU A 223 9.93 -30.57 8.69
C LEU A 223 8.62 -29.87 8.33
N ASP A 224 7.67 -29.84 9.24
CA ASP A 224 6.55 -28.90 9.18
C ASP A 224 7.04 -27.58 9.80
N LEU A 225 7.20 -26.53 8.97
CA LEU A 225 7.67 -25.24 9.46
C LEU A 225 6.58 -24.50 10.28
N ALA A 226 5.34 -24.99 10.30
CA ALA A 226 4.27 -24.48 11.15
C ALA A 226 4.32 -25.03 12.58
N ASP A 227 5.04 -26.14 12.81
CA ASP A 227 5.22 -26.72 14.14
C ASP A 227 5.98 -25.80 15.09
N ARG A 228 5.62 -25.85 16.37
CA ARG A 228 6.23 -25.01 17.42
C ARG A 228 7.75 -25.14 17.51
N GLU A 229 8.26 -26.34 17.28
CA GLU A 229 9.69 -26.65 17.34
C GLU A 229 10.48 -26.04 16.17
N ASN A 230 9.79 -25.75 15.06
CA ASN A 230 10.37 -25.26 13.82
C ASN A 230 10.11 -23.76 13.56
N LEU A 231 9.50 -23.02 14.50
CA LEU A 231 9.11 -21.62 14.32
C LEU A 231 10.29 -20.68 14.05
N ASN A 232 11.49 -21.03 14.47
CA ASN A 232 12.74 -20.31 14.21
C ASN A 232 13.33 -20.59 12.82
N ILE A 233 12.78 -21.57 12.08
CA ILE A 233 13.23 -21.96 10.74
C ILE A 233 12.26 -21.38 9.73
N THR A 234 12.79 -20.70 8.71
CA THR A 234 11.98 -20.11 7.62
C THR A 234 12.57 -20.51 6.28
N VAL A 235 11.77 -20.41 5.21
CA VAL A 235 12.29 -20.50 3.86
C VAL A 235 13.00 -19.20 3.53
N LYS A 236 14.30 -19.30 3.18
CA LYS A 236 15.13 -18.14 2.84
C LYS A 236 15.04 -17.79 1.36
N LYS A 237 15.05 -18.80 0.49
CA LYS A 237 14.92 -18.65 -0.96
C LYS A 237 14.57 -19.98 -1.63
N ALA A 238 14.01 -19.92 -2.82
CA ALA A 238 13.92 -21.09 -3.70
C ALA A 238 15.28 -21.34 -4.39
N VAL A 239 15.66 -22.61 -4.56
CA VAL A 239 16.89 -22.97 -5.26
C VAL A 239 16.69 -22.74 -6.76
N GLY A 240 17.67 -22.10 -7.40
CA GLY A 240 17.57 -21.65 -8.79
C GLY A 240 16.99 -20.23 -8.95
N GLU A 241 16.48 -19.63 -7.87
CA GLU A 241 16.35 -18.19 -7.77
C GLU A 241 17.69 -17.69 -7.21
N GLU A 242 18.58 -17.23 -8.07
CA GLU A 242 19.65 -16.37 -7.61
C GLU A 242 18.94 -15.21 -6.90
N LEU A 243 19.39 -14.89 -5.68
CA LEU A 243 19.22 -13.54 -5.18
C LEU A 243 20.01 -12.68 -6.17
N GLY A 244 19.41 -12.42 -7.32
CA GLY A 244 19.97 -11.49 -8.27
C GLY A 244 20.28 -10.26 -7.42
N GLU A 245 21.53 -9.81 -7.44
CA GLU A 245 21.85 -8.52 -6.86
C GLU A 245 20.77 -7.60 -7.35
N SER A 246 19.84 -7.28 -6.46
CA SER A 246 18.62 -6.61 -6.81
C SER A 246 19.05 -5.32 -7.50
N SER A 247 18.70 -5.16 -8.77
CA SER A 247 18.93 -3.88 -9.44
C SER A 247 18.51 -2.77 -8.47
N GLU A 248 19.13 -1.61 -8.50
CA GLU A 248 18.76 -0.48 -7.61
C GLU A 248 17.25 -0.22 -7.63
N SER A 249 16.60 -0.57 -8.72
CA SER A 249 15.13 -0.53 -8.87
C SER A 249 14.41 -1.56 -7.99
N ARG A 250 14.91 -2.80 -7.85
CA ARG A 250 14.38 -3.82 -6.94
C ARG A 250 14.58 -3.40 -5.48
N LYS A 251 15.78 -2.92 -5.13
CA LYS A 251 16.07 -2.37 -3.78
C LYS A 251 15.14 -1.21 -3.43
N LYS A 252 14.77 -0.39 -4.41
CA LYS A 252 13.88 0.75 -4.19
C LYS A 252 12.40 0.36 -4.07
N MET A 253 11.97 -0.74 -4.71
CA MET A 253 10.60 -1.27 -4.58
C MET A 253 10.42 -2.16 -3.35
N LEU A 254 11.44 -2.92 -2.96
CA LEU A 254 11.45 -3.75 -1.74
C LEU A 254 11.92 -2.98 -0.50
N GLN A 255 12.22 -1.68 -0.62
CA GLN A 255 12.33 -0.86 0.59
C GLN A 255 10.98 -0.96 1.31
N PRO A 256 10.99 -1.37 2.58
CA PRO A 256 9.76 -1.40 3.35
C PRO A 256 9.09 -0.04 3.17
N PHE A 257 7.78 -0.02 2.90
CA PHE A 257 7.02 1.22 2.83
C PHE A 257 7.36 2.02 4.07
N LYS A 258 8.19 3.05 3.90
CA LYS A 258 8.62 3.87 5.01
C LYS A 258 7.38 4.57 5.51
N ARG A 259 6.80 4.07 6.60
CA ARG A 259 5.77 4.82 7.29
C ARG A 259 6.40 6.14 7.70
N TYR A 260 5.71 7.23 7.41
CA TYR A 260 6.14 8.52 7.93
C TYR A 260 6.24 8.47 9.44
N ARG A 261 7.36 8.96 9.97
CA ARG A 261 7.61 9.00 11.41
C ARG A 261 7.13 10.33 11.98
N LEU A 262 6.19 10.24 12.91
CA LEU A 262 5.64 11.39 13.61
C LEU A 262 6.22 11.47 15.02
N LEU A 263 6.81 12.60 15.38
CA LEU A 263 7.21 12.90 16.75
C LEU A 263 6.11 13.73 17.42
N VAL A 264 5.41 13.14 18.39
CA VAL A 264 4.33 13.80 19.12
C VAL A 264 4.86 14.26 20.48
N VAL A 265 4.72 15.55 20.75
CA VAL A 265 5.27 16.23 21.95
C VAL A 265 4.12 16.87 22.71
N ASP A 266 3.84 16.38 23.91
CA ASP A 266 2.77 16.87 24.80
C ASP A 266 3.08 16.42 26.24
N ASP A 267 2.96 17.27 27.22
CA ASP A 267 3.26 16.96 28.62
C ASP A 267 2.20 16.06 29.28
N MET A 268 0.98 16.05 28.73
CA MET A 268 -0.15 15.26 29.22
C MET A 268 -0.17 13.87 28.58
N LYS A 269 0.01 12.83 29.39
CA LYS A 269 -0.06 11.43 28.93
C LYS A 269 -1.38 11.09 28.21
N THR A 270 -2.49 11.64 28.67
CA THR A 270 -3.81 11.43 28.07
C THR A 270 -3.89 11.93 26.63
N ASN A 271 -3.27 13.07 26.33
CA ASN A 271 -3.21 13.65 24.98
C ASN A 271 -2.33 12.80 24.06
N LEU A 272 -1.17 12.36 24.57
CA LEU A 272 -0.27 11.47 23.85
C LEU A 272 -0.95 10.16 23.46
N GLU A 273 -1.66 9.52 24.37
CA GLU A 273 -2.37 8.26 24.10
C GLU A 273 -3.57 8.47 23.15
N ALA A 274 -4.27 9.60 23.25
CA ALA A 274 -5.35 9.93 22.32
C ALA A 274 -4.82 10.09 20.89
N LEU A 275 -3.74 10.86 20.69
CA LEU A 275 -3.10 11.01 19.37
C LEU A 275 -2.50 9.71 18.86
N ARG A 276 -1.91 8.90 19.74
CA ARG A 276 -1.45 7.58 19.39
C ARG A 276 -2.57 6.73 18.80
N GLY A 277 -3.71 6.64 19.51
CA GLY A 277 -4.87 5.86 19.03
C GLY A 277 -5.42 6.33 17.68
N ILE A 278 -5.31 7.63 17.40
CA ILE A 278 -5.72 8.19 16.08
C ILE A 278 -4.73 7.82 14.97
N LEU A 279 -3.41 7.77 15.26
CA LEU A 279 -2.34 7.85 14.28
C LEU A 279 -1.54 6.55 14.09
N GLU A 280 -1.45 5.67 15.10
CA GLU A 280 -0.56 4.49 15.09
C GLU A 280 -0.86 3.46 13.99
N ASN A 281 -2.09 3.44 13.48
CA ASN A 281 -2.45 2.57 12.36
C ASN A 281 -1.85 3.03 11.02
N LEU A 282 -1.56 4.33 10.88
CA LEU A 282 -1.12 4.95 9.63
C LEU A 282 0.36 5.36 9.64
N TYR A 283 0.90 5.71 10.83
CA TYR A 283 2.20 6.33 11.00
C TYR A 283 3.06 5.60 12.03
N ASP A 284 4.39 5.77 11.96
CA ASP A 284 5.32 5.40 13.02
C ASP A 284 5.34 6.53 14.07
N VAL A 285 4.64 6.32 15.19
CA VAL A 285 4.38 7.38 16.18
C VAL A 285 5.33 7.26 17.36
N VAL A 286 6.14 8.29 17.56
CA VAL A 286 7.04 8.44 18.71
C VAL A 286 6.47 9.49 19.65
N LEU A 287 6.28 9.14 20.93
CA LEU A 287 5.71 10.01 21.95
C LEU A 287 6.79 10.51 22.90
N VAL A 288 6.84 11.81 23.15
CA VAL A 288 7.72 12.44 24.13
C VAL A 288 6.96 13.47 24.95
N LYS A 289 7.37 13.66 26.21
CA LYS A 289 6.61 14.45 27.20
C LYS A 289 7.08 15.89 27.36
N SER A 290 8.05 16.35 26.60
CA SER A 290 8.54 17.73 26.71
C SER A 290 9.37 18.12 25.49
N GLY A 291 9.50 19.43 25.23
CA GLY A 291 10.39 19.98 24.21
C GLY A 291 11.84 19.55 24.38
N ARG A 292 12.31 19.39 25.63
CA ARG A 292 13.66 18.88 25.93
C ARG A 292 13.85 17.44 25.48
N GLN A 293 12.86 16.58 25.71
CA GLN A 293 12.90 15.19 25.21
C GLN A 293 12.85 15.13 23.69
N ALA A 294 12.09 16.00 23.04
CA ALA A 294 12.07 16.11 21.57
C ALA A 294 13.44 16.46 21.00
N LEU A 295 14.16 17.42 21.60
CA LEU A 295 15.52 17.79 21.21
C LEU A 295 16.52 16.64 21.42
N LEU A 296 16.43 15.93 22.55
CA LEU A 296 17.26 14.75 22.81
C LEU A 296 16.97 13.59 21.85
N TYR A 297 15.71 13.42 21.46
CA TYR A 297 15.35 12.44 20.44
C TYR A 297 16.05 12.74 19.11
N LEU A 298 16.04 13.98 18.67
CA LEU A 298 16.71 14.41 17.42
C LEU A 298 18.24 14.28 17.45
N ASP A 299 18.86 14.21 18.64
CA ASP A 299 20.31 13.95 18.77
C ASP A 299 20.69 12.50 18.56
N LYS A 300 19.77 11.58 18.87
CA LYS A 300 20.08 10.14 18.96
C LYS A 300 19.41 9.30 17.87
N ASN A 301 18.45 9.87 17.14
CA ASN A 301 17.63 9.13 16.21
C ASN A 301 17.57 9.82 14.83
N GLU A 302 17.05 9.09 13.85
CA GLU A 302 16.72 9.66 12.55
C GLU A 302 15.65 10.75 12.70
N ARG A 303 15.69 11.73 11.80
CA ARG A 303 14.75 12.85 11.80
C ARG A 303 13.33 12.33 11.55
N PRO A 304 12.33 12.81 12.31
CA PRO A 304 10.93 12.55 12.00
C PRO A 304 10.53 13.29 10.71
N ASP A 305 9.50 12.79 10.06
CA ASP A 305 8.93 13.43 8.87
C ASP A 305 8.00 14.61 9.23
N LEU A 306 7.45 14.62 10.46
CA LEU A 306 6.62 15.69 11.01
C LEU A 306 6.70 15.69 12.54
N VAL A 307 6.65 16.88 13.15
CA VAL A 307 6.50 17.05 14.60
C VAL A 307 5.12 17.61 14.90
N LEU A 308 4.34 16.91 15.74
CA LEU A 308 3.14 17.43 16.39
C LEU A 308 3.56 17.98 17.74
N MET A 309 3.33 19.27 17.99
CA MET A 309 3.88 19.99 19.15
C MET A 309 2.77 20.68 19.94
N ASP A 310 2.59 20.30 21.20
CA ASP A 310 1.78 21.09 22.12
C ASP A 310 2.45 22.44 22.41
N ILE A 311 1.65 23.50 22.50
CA ILE A 311 2.16 24.84 22.79
C ILE A 311 2.35 25.03 24.32
N ASP A 312 1.38 24.60 25.13
CA ASP A 312 1.31 24.88 26.55
C ASP A 312 2.02 23.80 27.37
N MET A 313 3.36 23.80 27.37
CA MET A 313 4.16 22.83 28.13
C MET A 313 5.00 23.51 29.21
N PRO A 314 5.22 22.84 30.37
CA PRO A 314 6.09 23.37 31.43
C PRO A 314 7.57 23.36 31.00
N GLU A 315 8.38 24.20 31.64
CA GLU A 315 9.83 24.39 31.49
C GLU A 315 10.26 24.96 30.13
N MET A 316 9.77 24.43 29.05
CA MET A 316 10.03 24.88 27.66
C MET A 316 8.70 24.81 26.91
N ASP A 317 8.17 25.97 26.56
CA ASP A 317 6.95 26.03 25.74
C ASP A 317 7.18 25.48 24.32
N GLY A 318 6.08 25.09 23.67
CA GLY A 318 6.16 24.48 22.34
C GLY A 318 6.71 25.40 21.28
N ILE A 319 6.58 26.71 21.43
CA ILE A 319 7.12 27.71 20.49
C ILE A 319 8.64 27.76 20.57
N GLU A 320 9.19 27.78 21.80
CA GLU A 320 10.63 27.72 22.02
C GLU A 320 11.22 26.39 21.54
N ALA A 321 10.55 25.29 21.87
CA ALA A 321 10.94 23.94 21.41
C ALA A 321 10.97 23.88 19.88
N ALA A 322 9.92 24.35 19.20
CA ALA A 322 9.82 24.39 17.75
C ALA A 322 10.94 25.18 17.09
N ARG A 323 11.28 26.37 17.66
CA ARG A 323 12.39 27.18 17.14
C ARG A 323 13.70 26.40 17.18
N LYS A 324 14.03 25.79 18.33
CA LYS A 324 15.24 24.98 18.49
C LYS A 324 15.27 23.76 17.57
N ILE A 325 14.11 23.12 17.36
CA ILE A 325 13.99 22.00 16.42
C ILE A 325 14.28 22.46 14.98
N LYS A 326 13.69 23.59 14.56
CA LYS A 326 13.90 24.14 13.24
C LYS A 326 15.37 24.55 12.99
N GLU A 327 16.00 25.21 13.96
CA GLU A 327 17.44 25.53 13.90
C GLU A 327 18.26 24.24 13.72
N LYS A 328 18.01 23.22 14.55
CA LYS A 328 18.72 21.95 14.53
C LYS A 328 18.51 21.16 13.25
N THR A 329 17.32 21.19 12.68
CA THR A 329 16.95 20.46 11.46
C THR A 329 17.16 21.28 10.19
N ARG A 330 17.62 22.55 10.28
CA ARG A 330 17.74 23.51 9.20
C ARG A 330 16.40 23.73 8.48
N ASP A 331 15.32 23.85 9.25
CA ASP A 331 13.93 24.03 8.80
C ASP A 331 13.37 22.90 7.89
N MET A 332 14.03 21.73 7.90
CA MET A 332 13.62 20.62 7.04
C MET A 332 12.50 19.75 7.62
N VAL A 333 12.19 19.89 8.91
CA VAL A 333 11.12 19.12 9.57
C VAL A 333 9.92 20.02 9.79
N PRO A 334 8.78 19.77 9.16
CA PRO A 334 7.57 20.55 9.40
C PRO A 334 7.07 20.35 10.82
N ILE A 335 6.49 21.43 11.38
CA ILE A 335 5.90 21.41 12.73
C ILE A 335 4.44 21.79 12.65
N LEU A 336 3.58 20.91 13.19
CA LEU A 336 2.15 21.09 13.31
C LEU A 336 1.83 21.31 14.79
N PHE A 337 1.35 22.48 15.15
CA PHE A 337 1.02 22.78 16.55
C PHE A 337 -0.31 22.18 16.97
N ILE A 338 -0.40 21.88 18.23
CA ILE A 338 -1.62 21.46 18.92
C ILE A 338 -1.89 22.46 20.03
N THR A 339 -3.08 23.01 20.11
CA THR A 339 -3.41 24.03 21.10
C THR A 339 -4.87 23.94 21.55
N ALA A 340 -5.12 24.31 22.80
CA ALA A 340 -6.46 24.52 23.33
C ALA A 340 -7.05 25.89 22.94
N MET A 341 -6.20 26.85 22.56
CA MET A 341 -6.60 28.21 22.25
C MET A 341 -6.36 28.56 20.78
N GLY A 342 -7.43 28.94 20.09
CA GLY A 342 -7.41 29.45 18.70
C GLY A 342 -7.38 30.98 18.64
N ASP A 343 -6.69 31.67 19.55
CA ASP A 343 -6.66 33.12 19.56
C ASP A 343 -5.73 33.72 18.48
N LYS A 344 -5.93 35.01 18.21
CA LYS A 344 -5.16 35.73 17.20
C LYS A 344 -3.64 35.70 17.46
N ASN A 345 -3.22 35.66 18.72
CA ASN A 345 -1.81 35.68 19.09
C ASN A 345 -1.13 34.34 18.80
N THR A 346 -1.78 33.23 19.12
CA THR A 346 -1.31 31.87 18.80
C THR A 346 -1.13 31.68 17.28
N VAL A 347 -2.12 32.10 16.49
CA VAL A 347 -2.03 32.06 15.01
C VAL A 347 -0.89 32.90 14.47
N MET A 348 -0.68 34.11 15.01
CA MET A 348 0.44 34.98 14.62
C MET A 348 1.80 34.37 15.00
N MET A 349 1.92 33.74 16.15
CA MET A 349 3.15 33.05 16.58
C MET A 349 3.48 31.86 15.66
N CYS A 350 2.50 31.02 15.33
CA CYS A 350 2.67 29.93 14.39
C CYS A 350 3.19 30.42 13.02
N ARG A 351 2.66 31.53 12.52
CA ARG A 351 3.13 32.15 11.26
C ARG A 351 4.57 32.65 11.37
N ARG A 352 4.97 33.29 12.48
CA ARG A 352 6.31 33.84 12.67
C ARG A 352 7.40 32.76 12.63
N ILE A 353 7.12 31.55 13.06
CA ILE A 353 8.07 30.45 13.06
C ILE A 353 7.88 29.51 11.87
N ASN A 354 7.13 29.92 10.85
CA ASN A 354 6.87 29.13 9.65
C ASN A 354 6.35 27.71 9.98
N ALA A 355 5.35 27.62 10.86
CA ALA A 355 4.70 26.35 11.18
C ALA A 355 3.90 25.82 9.99
N ALA A 356 3.82 24.51 9.84
CA ALA A 356 3.06 23.87 8.79
C ALA A 356 1.53 23.98 8.99
N GLY A 357 1.09 24.25 10.23
CA GLY A 357 -0.30 24.44 10.59
C GLY A 357 -0.53 24.36 12.10
N TYR A 358 -1.80 24.32 12.49
CA TYR A 358 -2.19 24.07 13.89
C TYR A 358 -3.51 23.29 13.97
N ILE A 359 -3.69 22.51 15.04
CA ILE A 359 -4.88 21.73 15.36
C ILE A 359 -5.44 22.21 16.69
N LEU A 360 -6.76 22.40 16.74
CA LEU A 360 -7.47 22.77 17.96
C LEU A 360 -7.93 21.53 18.77
N ARG A 361 -7.85 21.60 20.10
CA ARG A 361 -8.51 20.66 21.00
C ARG A 361 -9.97 21.08 21.24
N PRO A 362 -10.94 20.13 21.34
CA PRO A 362 -10.77 18.68 21.28
C PRO A 362 -10.51 18.16 19.86
N TYR A 363 -9.78 17.03 19.76
CA TYR A 363 -9.37 16.49 18.47
C TYR A 363 -10.57 15.97 17.66
N ASN A 364 -10.65 16.41 16.40
CA ASN A 364 -11.43 15.72 15.38
C ASN A 364 -10.48 14.74 14.65
N PRO A 365 -10.65 13.40 14.79
CA PRO A 365 -9.74 12.43 14.18
C PRO A 365 -9.60 12.56 12.66
N VAL A 366 -10.67 12.90 11.97
CA VAL A 366 -10.67 13.09 10.51
C VAL A 366 -9.82 14.31 10.15
N PHE A 367 -10.04 15.43 10.83
CA PHE A 367 -9.27 16.66 10.60
C PHE A 367 -7.79 16.50 10.93
N VAL A 368 -7.45 15.79 12.03
CA VAL A 368 -6.05 15.49 12.40
C VAL A 368 -5.34 14.72 11.28
N LYS A 369 -5.99 13.67 10.76
CA LYS A 369 -5.44 12.85 9.69
C LYS A 369 -5.29 13.63 8.39
N SER A 370 -6.29 14.44 8.00
CA SER A 370 -6.23 15.24 6.77
C SER A 370 -5.11 16.30 6.81
N GLU A 371 -4.92 16.99 7.94
CA GLU A 371 -3.86 17.97 8.08
C GLU A 371 -2.46 17.35 8.04
N ILE A 372 -2.27 16.22 8.72
CA ILE A 372 -1.01 15.48 8.66
C ILE A 372 -0.71 15.03 7.23
N LYS A 373 -1.71 14.45 6.55
CA LYS A 373 -1.59 14.02 5.16
C LYS A 373 -1.22 15.19 4.24
N ARG A 374 -1.93 16.31 4.33
CA ARG A 374 -1.65 17.54 3.56
C ARG A 374 -0.19 17.98 3.69
N ILE A 375 0.33 18.00 4.92
CA ILE A 375 1.71 18.42 5.20
C ILE A 375 2.73 17.43 4.63
N LEU A 376 2.52 16.13 4.82
CA LEU A 376 3.47 15.09 4.41
C LEU A 376 3.50 14.86 2.89
N THR A 377 2.37 15.05 2.20
CA THR A 377 2.28 14.83 0.75
C THR A 377 2.51 16.09 -0.09
N GLY A 378 2.56 17.27 0.52
CA GLY A 378 2.68 18.55 -0.18
C GLY A 378 1.44 18.91 -1.02
N ARG A 379 0.35 18.18 -0.91
CA ARG A 379 -0.92 18.48 -1.57
C ARG A 379 -1.77 19.33 -0.61
N GLY A 380 -1.80 20.65 -0.83
CA GLY A 380 -2.87 21.48 -0.35
C GLY A 380 -4.13 21.09 -1.13
N ASP A 381 -5.28 20.94 -0.46
CA ASP A 381 -6.57 20.97 -1.11
C ASP A 381 -6.64 22.31 -1.85
N GLY A 382 -6.39 22.28 -3.17
CA GLY A 382 -6.57 23.41 -4.04
C GLY A 382 -8.06 23.72 -4.10
N GLU A 383 -8.40 25.00 -3.92
CA GLU A 383 -9.69 25.61 -4.09
C GLU A 383 -10.52 25.07 -5.25
#